data_09f6308b2a69385acfdb7b5312478eff
#
_entry.id   09f6308b2a69385acfdb7b5312478eff
#
_cell.length_a   1.000
_cell.length_b   1.000
_cell.length_c   1.000
_cell.angle_alpha   90.00
_cell.angle_beta   90.00
_cell.angle_gamma   90.00
#
_symmetry.space_group_name_H-M   'P 1'
#
loop_
_entity.id
_entity.type
_entity.pdbx_description
1 polymer ?
#
loop_
_entity_poly.entity_id
_entity_poly.type
_entity_poly.pdbx_seq_one_letter_code
_entity_poly.pdbx_strand_id
1 'polypeptide(L)'
;MPVAMPKTDAARVAALEKYAILDTDPEQSFDDLTLLASFICKTPIALISLVDENRQWFKSRIGLDVSETPREIAFCSLAIQQSDVFVVPDALKDERFRNNPLVVSEPHIRFYAGAPLINEDGYALGTLCVVDRLPRELTFDQKEALRALSRLVLAQLEFRRNLILLKEALNDRTKEEHERQREVQKLQQTLLRVMNLHI
;
A
#
# COMPACT_ATOMS: atom_id res chain seq x y z
N MET A 1 -23.70 -21.30 4.01
CA MET A 1 -22.70 -20.29 4.30
C MET A 1 -21.44 -20.66 3.54
N PRO A 2 -20.86 -19.79 2.72
CA PRO A 2 -19.58 -20.09 2.08
C PRO A 2 -18.52 -20.21 3.18
N VAL A 3 -17.79 -21.33 3.17
CA VAL A 3 -16.62 -21.55 4.03
C VAL A 3 -15.57 -20.51 3.61
N ALA A 4 -15.22 -19.58 4.50
CA ALA A 4 -14.15 -18.64 4.23
C ALA A 4 -12.85 -19.43 3.96
N MET A 5 -12.31 -19.32 2.75
CA MET A 5 -11.02 -19.93 2.41
C MET A 5 -9.95 -19.39 3.33
N PRO A 6 -8.99 -20.20 3.80
CA PRO A 6 -7.89 -19.71 4.61
C PRO A 6 -7.13 -18.64 3.83
N LYS A 7 -6.85 -17.49 4.47
CA LYS A 7 -6.10 -16.39 3.86
C LYS A 7 -4.65 -16.80 3.69
N THR A 8 -4.30 -17.17 2.46
CA THR A 8 -2.92 -17.51 2.10
C THR A 8 -2.11 -16.24 1.82
N ASP A 9 -0.79 -16.31 1.96
CA ASP A 9 0.06 -15.18 1.61
C ASP A 9 -0.01 -14.84 0.10
N ALA A 10 -0.13 -15.82 -0.77
CA ALA A 10 -0.35 -15.60 -2.20
C ALA A 10 -1.64 -14.80 -2.48
N ALA A 11 -2.74 -15.08 -1.76
CA ALA A 11 -3.97 -14.30 -1.89
C ALA A 11 -3.81 -12.86 -1.36
N ARG A 12 -3.00 -12.65 -0.32
CA ARG A 12 -2.64 -11.34 0.21
C ARG A 12 -1.82 -10.53 -0.81
N VAL A 13 -0.80 -11.14 -1.43
CA VAL A 13 0.01 -10.51 -2.48
C VAL A 13 -0.88 -10.15 -3.67
N ALA A 14 -1.72 -11.07 -4.15
CA ALA A 14 -2.69 -10.79 -5.21
C ALA A 14 -3.67 -9.65 -4.85
N ALA A 15 -4.03 -9.50 -3.56
CA ALA A 15 -4.83 -8.36 -3.11
C ALA A 15 -4.03 -7.05 -3.16
N LEU A 16 -2.75 -7.06 -2.80
CA LEU A 16 -1.87 -5.89 -2.89
C LEU A 16 -1.67 -5.44 -4.34
N GLU A 17 -1.46 -6.36 -5.27
CA GLU A 17 -1.28 -6.07 -6.70
C GLU A 17 -2.45 -5.29 -7.30
N LYS A 18 -3.70 -5.53 -6.85
CA LYS A 18 -4.90 -4.82 -7.31
C LYS A 18 -4.88 -3.32 -7.02
N TYR A 19 -4.02 -2.86 -6.12
CA TYR A 19 -3.86 -1.43 -5.82
C TYR A 19 -2.94 -0.71 -6.81
N ALA A 20 -2.17 -1.44 -7.63
CA ALA A 20 -1.21 -0.90 -8.59
C ALA A 20 -0.36 0.23 -7.96
N ILE A 21 0.12 -0.02 -6.72
CA ILE A 21 0.82 0.98 -5.89
C ILE A 21 2.32 0.75 -5.85
N LEU A 22 2.77 -0.52 -6.04
CA LEU A 22 4.19 -0.85 -6.01
C LEU A 22 4.93 -0.14 -7.14
N ASP A 23 6.15 0.30 -6.86
CA ASP A 23 7.06 0.96 -7.80
C ASP A 23 6.50 2.27 -8.41
N THR A 24 5.53 2.91 -7.75
CA THR A 24 4.98 4.20 -8.16
C THR A 24 5.76 5.37 -7.56
N ASP A 25 5.68 6.52 -8.21
CA ASP A 25 6.28 7.77 -7.74
C ASP A 25 5.81 8.15 -6.33
N PRO A 26 6.60 8.92 -5.56
CA PRO A 26 6.17 9.52 -4.30
C PRO A 26 4.88 10.35 -4.47
N GLU A 27 4.02 10.32 -3.47
CA GLU A 27 2.78 11.09 -3.44
C GLU A 27 2.67 11.80 -2.08
N GLN A 28 2.49 13.13 -2.10
CA GLN A 28 2.47 14.00 -0.91
C GLN A 28 1.49 13.51 0.17
N SER A 29 0.34 12.99 -0.24
CA SER A 29 -0.68 12.49 0.68
C SER A 29 -0.20 11.32 1.56
N PHE A 30 0.71 10.47 1.07
CA PHE A 30 1.33 9.41 1.87
C PHE A 30 2.50 9.98 2.71
N ASP A 31 3.26 10.93 2.18
CA ASP A 31 4.38 11.55 2.88
C ASP A 31 3.88 12.34 4.11
N ASP A 32 2.75 13.02 4.00
CA ASP A 32 2.12 13.73 5.12
C ASP A 32 1.72 12.77 6.26
N LEU A 33 1.17 11.58 5.92
CA LEU A 33 0.80 10.57 6.91
C LEU A 33 2.03 9.98 7.61
N THR A 34 3.10 9.75 6.86
CA THR A 34 4.38 9.28 7.40
C THR A 34 5.00 10.34 8.32
N LEU A 35 4.96 11.61 7.92
CA LEU A 35 5.43 12.73 8.74
C LEU A 35 4.66 12.83 10.07
N LEU A 36 3.33 12.73 10.02
CA LEU A 36 2.49 12.75 11.22
C LEU A 36 2.81 11.58 12.16
N ALA A 37 3.02 10.37 11.63
CA ALA A 37 3.39 9.20 12.43
C ALA A 37 4.73 9.42 13.16
N SER A 38 5.76 9.90 12.46
CA SER A 38 7.06 10.26 13.03
C SER A 38 6.93 11.32 14.13
N PHE A 39 6.18 12.39 13.87
CA PHE A 39 5.99 13.50 14.81
C PHE A 39 5.26 13.05 16.08
N ILE A 40 4.14 12.34 15.96
CA ILE A 40 3.32 11.89 17.09
C ILE A 40 4.08 10.88 17.94
N CYS A 41 4.75 9.92 17.31
CA CYS A 41 5.52 8.89 18.03
C CYS A 41 6.91 9.38 18.46
N LYS A 42 7.34 10.57 18.01
CA LYS A 42 8.66 11.18 18.29
C LYS A 42 9.81 10.22 17.91
N THR A 43 9.67 9.56 16.75
CA THR A 43 10.66 8.63 16.22
C THR A 43 11.37 9.22 15.00
N PRO A 44 12.66 8.96 14.81
CA PRO A 44 13.43 9.49 13.67
C PRO A 44 13.08 8.82 12.34
N ILE A 45 12.47 7.63 12.38
CA ILE A 45 12.12 6.84 11.19
C ILE A 45 10.63 6.53 11.24
N ALA A 46 9.95 6.76 10.11
CA ALA A 46 8.58 6.33 9.88
C ALA A 46 8.42 5.90 8.42
N LEU A 47 7.62 4.86 8.16
CA LEU A 47 7.46 4.26 6.85
C LEU A 47 6.01 3.86 6.61
N ILE A 48 5.54 4.05 5.38
CA ILE A 48 4.43 3.28 4.82
C ILE A 48 5.07 2.17 4.00
N SER A 49 5.06 0.96 4.55
CA SER A 49 5.70 -0.23 4.02
C SER A 49 4.65 -1.18 3.46
N LEU A 50 4.79 -1.59 2.21
CA LEU A 50 3.96 -2.59 1.55
C LEU A 50 4.77 -3.89 1.41
N VAL A 51 4.18 -5.01 1.84
CA VAL A 51 4.88 -6.29 1.90
C VAL A 51 4.53 -7.12 0.67
N ASP A 52 5.44 -7.16 -0.27
CA ASP A 52 5.36 -7.94 -1.51
C ASP A 52 5.77 -9.41 -1.28
N GLU A 53 5.90 -10.20 -2.34
CA GLU A 53 6.31 -11.61 -2.26
C GLU A 53 7.71 -11.76 -1.65
N ASN A 54 8.69 -11.00 -2.13
CA ASN A 54 10.10 -11.15 -1.77
C ASN A 54 10.72 -9.93 -1.09
N ARG A 55 10.02 -8.82 -1.03
CA ARG A 55 10.50 -7.54 -0.48
C ARG A 55 9.42 -6.85 0.33
N GLN A 56 9.84 -5.91 1.16
CA GLN A 56 9.02 -4.81 1.61
C GLN A 56 9.44 -3.55 0.85
N TRP A 57 8.48 -2.91 0.20
CA TRP A 57 8.68 -1.69 -0.56
C TRP A 57 8.07 -0.50 0.19
N PHE A 58 8.72 0.66 0.15
CA PHE A 58 8.29 1.83 0.92
C PHE A 58 7.59 2.85 -0.01
N LYS A 59 6.27 2.98 0.13
CA LYS A 59 5.50 4.03 -0.55
C LYS A 59 5.87 5.41 -0.05
N SER A 60 6.15 5.53 1.24
CA SER A 60 6.62 6.76 1.87
C SER A 60 7.60 6.42 2.97
N ARG A 61 8.61 7.26 3.17
CA ARG A 61 9.67 7.03 4.16
C ARG A 61 10.26 8.33 4.68
N ILE A 62 10.58 8.35 5.97
CA ILE A 62 11.33 9.40 6.66
C ILE A 62 12.46 8.72 7.43
N GLY A 63 13.65 9.30 7.38
CA GLY A 63 14.82 8.85 8.15
C GLY A 63 15.48 7.55 7.66
N LEU A 64 15.12 7.12 6.43
CA LEU A 64 15.72 5.97 5.76
C LEU A 64 15.91 6.26 4.26
N ASP A 65 17.12 6.01 3.73
CA ASP A 65 17.45 6.34 2.35
C ASP A 65 17.05 5.25 1.34
N VAL A 66 16.99 3.98 1.78
CA VAL A 66 16.61 2.85 0.92
C VAL A 66 15.11 2.86 0.62
N SER A 67 14.74 2.44 -0.60
CA SER A 67 13.35 2.36 -1.04
C SER A 67 12.67 1.03 -0.73
N GLU A 68 13.46 0.00 -0.41
CA GLU A 68 12.97 -1.36 -0.13
C GLU A 68 13.99 -2.14 0.69
N THR A 69 13.58 -3.24 1.28
CA THR A 69 14.46 -4.23 1.90
C THR A 69 13.94 -5.64 1.62
N PRO A 70 14.80 -6.69 1.70
CA PRO A 70 14.35 -8.07 1.61
C PRO A 70 13.27 -8.39 2.64
N ARG A 71 12.25 -9.11 2.23
CA ARG A 71 11.11 -9.46 3.08
C ARG A 71 11.50 -10.30 4.29
N GLU A 72 12.49 -11.19 4.12
CA GLU A 72 12.94 -12.12 5.15
C GLU A 72 13.51 -11.43 6.40
N ILE A 73 14.09 -10.23 6.25
CA ILE A 73 14.63 -9.45 7.37
C ILE A 73 13.65 -8.38 7.88
N ALA A 74 12.47 -8.25 7.25
CA ALA A 74 11.51 -7.18 7.52
C ALA A 74 10.71 -7.42 8.80
N PHE A 75 10.70 -6.46 9.71
CA PHE A 75 9.80 -6.44 10.88
C PHE A 75 8.33 -6.45 10.47
N CYS A 76 8.02 -5.77 9.37
CA CYS A 76 6.68 -5.68 8.82
C CYS A 76 6.11 -7.05 8.43
N SER A 77 6.95 -8.03 8.07
CA SER A 77 6.53 -9.40 7.74
C SER A 77 5.86 -10.13 8.92
N LEU A 78 6.25 -9.80 10.15
CA LEU A 78 5.59 -10.30 11.37
C LEU A 78 4.41 -9.41 11.77
N ALA A 79 4.51 -8.10 11.55
CA ALA A 79 3.46 -7.15 11.88
C ALA A 79 2.18 -7.37 11.05
N ILE A 80 2.28 -7.75 9.77
CA ILE A 80 1.11 -8.06 8.92
C ILE A 80 0.36 -9.34 9.35
N GLN A 81 0.93 -10.15 10.22
CA GLN A 81 0.27 -11.33 10.78
C GLN A 81 -0.57 -10.99 12.03
N GLN A 82 -0.48 -9.75 12.50
CA GLN A 82 -1.24 -9.26 13.64
C GLN A 82 -2.49 -8.51 13.19
N SER A 83 -3.49 -8.47 14.06
CA SER A 83 -4.71 -7.67 13.84
C SER A 83 -4.65 -6.28 14.45
N ASP A 84 -3.59 -5.98 15.20
CA ASP A 84 -3.41 -4.74 15.94
C ASP A 84 -1.95 -4.25 15.85
N VAL A 85 -1.66 -3.09 16.45
CA VAL A 85 -0.32 -2.51 16.48
C VAL A 85 0.68 -3.49 17.09
N PHE A 86 1.62 -3.93 16.28
CA PHE A 86 2.71 -4.79 16.70
C PHE A 86 3.86 -3.94 17.22
N VAL A 87 4.30 -4.20 18.46
CA VAL A 87 5.35 -3.39 19.13
C VAL A 87 6.51 -4.28 19.55
N VAL A 88 7.72 -3.83 19.22
CA VAL A 88 9.00 -4.38 19.67
C VAL A 88 9.74 -3.27 20.44
N PRO A 89 9.66 -3.23 21.78
CA PRO A 89 10.24 -2.15 22.59
C PRO A 89 11.78 -2.10 22.57
N ASP A 90 12.43 -3.27 22.48
CA ASP A 90 13.88 -3.41 22.37
C ASP A 90 14.22 -4.64 21.52
N ALA A 91 14.61 -4.40 20.27
CA ALA A 91 14.87 -5.46 19.30
C ALA A 91 16.09 -6.36 19.69
N LEU A 92 17.04 -5.85 20.48
CA LEU A 92 18.15 -6.68 21.00
C LEU A 92 17.69 -7.68 22.06
N LYS A 93 16.61 -7.39 22.77
CA LYS A 93 16.05 -8.26 23.81
C LYS A 93 14.97 -9.19 23.26
N ASP A 94 14.50 -8.94 22.03
CA ASP A 94 13.47 -9.75 21.38
C ASP A 94 14.13 -10.93 20.66
N GLU A 95 13.80 -12.15 21.04
CA GLU A 95 14.37 -13.38 20.47
C GLU A 95 14.16 -13.51 18.95
N ARG A 96 13.09 -12.91 18.42
CA ARG A 96 12.77 -12.93 17.00
C ARG A 96 13.69 -12.03 16.17
N PHE A 97 14.24 -10.97 16.80
CA PHE A 97 14.95 -9.90 16.09
C PHE A 97 16.39 -9.68 16.52
N ARG A 98 16.85 -10.17 17.68
CA ARG A 98 18.19 -9.90 18.21
C ARG A 98 19.35 -10.20 17.26
N ASN A 99 19.17 -11.15 16.33
CA ASN A 99 20.16 -11.53 15.32
C ASN A 99 19.82 -11.00 13.92
N ASN A 100 18.77 -10.19 13.78
CA ASN A 100 18.34 -9.65 12.50
C ASN A 100 19.39 -8.65 11.95
N PRO A 101 19.75 -8.70 10.66
CA PRO A 101 20.72 -7.77 10.06
C PRO A 101 20.40 -6.29 10.31
N LEU A 102 19.12 -5.89 10.31
CA LEU A 102 18.69 -4.51 10.59
C LEU A 102 18.90 -4.09 12.07
N VAL A 103 19.15 -5.05 12.95
CA VAL A 103 19.42 -4.84 14.39
C VAL A 103 20.91 -4.86 14.67
N VAL A 104 21.64 -5.82 14.11
CA VAL A 104 23.08 -6.01 14.38
C VAL A 104 23.98 -5.13 13.51
N SER A 105 23.45 -4.67 12.36
CA SER A 105 24.12 -3.75 11.42
C SER A 105 23.25 -2.50 11.19
N GLU A 106 23.68 -1.58 10.32
CA GLU A 106 22.88 -0.41 9.96
C GLU A 106 21.48 -0.82 9.44
N PRO A 107 20.43 -0.14 9.90
CA PRO A 107 20.39 1.12 10.66
C PRO A 107 20.41 0.96 12.20
N HIS A 108 20.75 -0.23 12.75
CA HIS A 108 20.79 -0.53 14.17
C HIS A 108 19.45 -0.33 14.89
N ILE A 109 18.39 -0.92 14.35
CA ILE A 109 17.04 -0.82 14.92
C ILE A 109 17.02 -1.35 16.36
N ARG A 110 16.40 -0.56 17.26
CA ARG A 110 16.15 -0.96 18.64
C ARG A 110 14.67 -1.01 18.97
N PHE A 111 13.91 -0.11 18.38
CA PHE A 111 12.47 -0.03 18.57
C PHE A 111 11.75 -0.13 17.23
N TYR A 112 10.62 -0.83 17.21
CA TYR A 112 9.70 -0.90 16.10
C TYR A 112 8.26 -0.89 16.62
N ALA A 113 7.37 -0.14 15.94
CA ALA A 113 5.94 -0.29 16.11
C ALA A 113 5.27 -0.13 14.76
N GLY A 114 4.43 -1.10 14.37
CA GLY A 114 3.73 -1.12 13.09
C GLY A 114 2.24 -1.41 13.24
N ALA A 115 1.42 -0.54 12.67
CA ALA A 115 -0.02 -0.75 12.54
C ALA A 115 -0.30 -1.38 11.17
N PRO A 116 -0.92 -2.57 11.09
CA PRO A 116 -1.17 -3.23 9.83
C PRO A 116 -2.22 -2.48 8.99
N LEU A 117 -2.03 -2.48 7.67
CA LEU A 117 -2.94 -1.92 6.66
C LEU A 117 -3.86 -3.03 6.16
N ILE A 118 -4.97 -3.24 6.86
CA ILE A 118 -5.90 -4.35 6.60
C ILE A 118 -7.06 -3.82 5.74
N ASN A 119 -7.19 -4.34 4.51
CA ASN A 119 -8.27 -3.96 3.60
C ASN A 119 -9.63 -4.58 4.00
N GLU A 120 -10.70 -4.20 3.29
CA GLU A 120 -12.07 -4.68 3.56
C GLU A 120 -12.20 -6.21 3.44
N ASP A 121 -11.42 -6.86 2.57
CA ASP A 121 -11.34 -8.31 2.45
C ASP A 121 -10.56 -8.95 3.61
N GLY A 122 -9.94 -8.11 4.47
CA GLY A 122 -9.15 -8.48 5.63
C GLY A 122 -7.74 -8.99 5.30
N TYR A 123 -7.17 -8.60 4.17
CA TYR A 123 -5.77 -8.83 3.86
C TYR A 123 -4.91 -7.69 4.38
N ALA A 124 -3.84 -8.02 5.11
CA ALA A 124 -2.85 -7.04 5.55
C ALA A 124 -1.85 -6.79 4.40
N LEU A 125 -1.97 -5.64 3.75
CA LEU A 125 -1.18 -5.25 2.58
C LEU A 125 0.26 -4.82 2.97
N GLY A 126 0.40 -4.33 4.19
CA GLY A 126 1.63 -3.76 4.72
C GLY A 126 1.40 -3.13 6.08
N THR A 127 2.22 -2.14 6.45
CA THR A 127 2.13 -1.42 7.73
C THR A 127 2.40 0.06 7.58
N LEU A 128 1.76 0.87 8.40
CA LEU A 128 2.32 2.16 8.82
C LEU A 128 3.18 1.89 10.04
N CYS A 129 4.49 2.12 9.98
CA CYS A 129 5.38 1.82 11.08
C CYS A 129 6.31 2.98 11.44
N VAL A 130 6.72 2.97 12.70
CA VAL A 130 7.70 3.88 13.28
C VAL A 130 8.84 3.09 13.89
N VAL A 131 10.06 3.60 13.74
CA VAL A 131 11.30 2.89 14.09
C VAL A 131 12.27 3.83 14.79
N ASP A 132 13.02 3.32 15.75
CA ASP A 132 14.08 4.08 16.39
C ASP A 132 15.33 3.23 16.63
N ARG A 133 16.47 3.93 16.76
CA ARG A 133 17.77 3.35 17.16
C ARG A 133 17.95 3.28 18.68
N LEU A 134 16.98 3.73 19.44
CA LEU A 134 16.91 3.62 20.90
C LEU A 134 15.67 2.80 21.29
N PRO A 135 15.75 1.97 22.36
CA PRO A 135 14.59 1.30 22.92
C PRO A 135 13.53 2.31 23.35
N ARG A 136 12.25 1.98 23.13
CA ARG A 136 11.10 2.83 23.45
C ARG A 136 9.89 2.02 23.89
N GLU A 137 8.97 2.73 24.53
CA GLU A 137 7.61 2.29 24.74
C GLU A 137 6.64 3.33 24.16
N LEU A 138 5.58 2.88 23.50
CA LEU A 138 4.51 3.77 23.05
C LEU A 138 3.48 3.96 24.16
N THR A 139 3.04 5.19 24.32
CA THR A 139 1.86 5.49 25.13
C THR A 139 0.60 4.92 24.47
N PHE A 140 -0.49 4.85 25.25
CA PHE A 140 -1.80 4.47 24.71
C PHE A 140 -2.21 5.39 23.55
N ASP A 141 -2.06 6.70 23.72
CA ASP A 141 -2.45 7.71 22.70
C ASP A 141 -1.64 7.57 21.41
N GLN A 142 -0.35 7.24 21.51
CA GLN A 142 0.50 7.00 20.34
C GLN A 142 0.07 5.75 19.57
N LYS A 143 -0.33 4.68 20.27
CA LYS A 143 -0.88 3.47 19.63
C LYS A 143 -2.22 3.77 18.93
N GLU A 144 -3.11 4.53 19.59
CA GLU A 144 -4.37 4.96 18.99
C GLU A 144 -4.15 5.84 17.76
N ALA A 145 -3.17 6.74 17.80
CA ALA A 145 -2.81 7.56 16.66
C ALA A 145 -2.29 6.72 15.48
N LEU A 146 -1.43 5.72 15.73
CA LEU A 146 -0.96 4.80 14.67
C LEU A 146 -2.12 4.02 14.06
N ARG A 147 -3.09 3.53 14.86
CA ARG A 147 -4.31 2.87 14.35
C ARG A 147 -5.14 3.82 13.48
N ALA A 148 -5.31 5.07 13.91
CA ALA A 148 -6.06 6.05 13.14
C ALA A 148 -5.36 6.39 11.83
N LEU A 149 -4.06 6.63 11.87
CA LEU A 149 -3.25 6.92 10.68
C LEU A 149 -3.19 5.73 9.72
N SER A 150 -3.10 4.47 10.20
CA SER A 150 -3.12 3.30 9.33
C SER A 150 -4.44 3.17 8.56
N ARG A 151 -5.58 3.52 9.17
CA ARG A 151 -6.87 3.61 8.46
C ARG A 151 -6.89 4.71 7.41
N LEU A 152 -6.24 5.85 7.67
CA LEU A 152 -6.13 6.93 6.68
C LEU A 152 -5.22 6.53 5.51
N VAL A 153 -4.11 5.83 5.78
CA VAL A 153 -3.26 5.27 4.72
C VAL A 153 -4.07 4.31 3.84
N LEU A 154 -4.86 3.44 4.45
CA LEU A 154 -5.71 2.50 3.71
C LEU A 154 -6.76 3.24 2.88
N ALA A 155 -7.45 4.23 3.46
CA ALA A 155 -8.43 5.04 2.74
C ALA A 155 -7.79 5.75 1.52
N GLN A 156 -6.56 6.23 1.66
CA GLN A 156 -5.81 6.84 0.55
C GLN A 156 -5.45 5.82 -0.54
N LEU A 157 -5.07 4.60 -0.17
CA LEU A 157 -4.84 3.50 -1.12
C LEU A 157 -6.11 3.15 -1.89
N GLU A 158 -7.26 3.02 -1.19
CA GLU A 158 -8.56 2.75 -1.80
C GLU A 158 -8.99 3.89 -2.75
N PHE A 159 -8.86 5.13 -2.31
CA PHE A 159 -9.18 6.29 -3.13
C PHE A 159 -8.37 6.30 -4.43
N ARG A 160 -7.05 6.09 -4.33
CA ARG A 160 -6.15 6.00 -5.48
C ARG A 160 -6.57 4.89 -6.45
N ARG A 161 -6.83 3.68 -5.93
CA ARG A 161 -7.31 2.55 -6.73
C ARG A 161 -8.59 2.89 -7.48
N ASN A 162 -9.58 3.46 -6.78
CA ASN A 162 -10.87 3.80 -7.37
C ASN A 162 -10.75 4.87 -8.45
N LEU A 163 -9.84 5.84 -8.30
CA LEU A 163 -9.55 6.82 -9.35
C LEU A 163 -8.95 6.17 -10.60
N ILE A 164 -8.05 5.20 -10.45
CA ILE A 164 -7.48 4.46 -11.58
C ILE A 164 -8.58 3.71 -12.33
N LEU A 165 -9.38 2.93 -11.62
CA LEU A 165 -10.49 2.15 -12.19
C LEU A 165 -11.51 3.05 -12.91
N LEU A 166 -11.86 4.19 -12.32
CA LEU A 166 -12.78 5.16 -12.95
C LEU A 166 -12.18 5.72 -14.24
N LYS A 167 -10.90 6.08 -14.22
CA LYS A 167 -10.21 6.60 -15.41
C LYS A 167 -10.17 5.57 -16.55
N GLU A 168 -9.90 4.31 -16.23
CA GLU A 168 -9.91 3.21 -17.19
C GLU A 168 -11.30 3.04 -17.80
N ALA A 169 -12.35 2.97 -16.97
CA ALA A 169 -13.74 2.83 -17.44
C ALA A 169 -14.19 4.01 -18.33
N LEU A 170 -13.78 5.23 -18.00
CA LEU A 170 -14.06 6.41 -18.83
C LEU A 170 -13.33 6.35 -20.18
N ASN A 171 -12.08 5.92 -20.20
CA ASN A 171 -11.31 5.77 -21.44
C ASN A 171 -11.92 4.71 -22.36
N ASP A 172 -12.35 3.58 -21.81
CA ASP A 172 -12.97 2.51 -22.59
C ASP A 172 -14.31 2.97 -23.18
N ARG A 173 -15.15 3.64 -22.40
CA ARG A 173 -16.40 4.23 -22.87
C ARG A 173 -16.16 5.24 -24.00
N THR A 174 -15.14 6.07 -23.89
CA THR A 174 -14.78 7.05 -24.93
C THR A 174 -14.36 6.37 -26.24
N LYS A 175 -13.61 5.26 -26.15
CA LYS A 175 -13.22 4.46 -27.32
C LYS A 175 -14.43 3.86 -28.02
N GLU A 176 -15.34 3.22 -27.26
CA GLU A 176 -16.57 2.63 -27.78
C GLU A 176 -17.44 3.68 -28.49
N GLU A 177 -17.56 4.88 -27.91
CA GLU A 177 -18.32 5.96 -28.51
C GLU A 177 -17.72 6.46 -29.83
N HIS A 178 -16.40 6.60 -29.90
CA HIS A 178 -15.68 6.93 -31.14
C HIS A 178 -15.84 5.85 -32.22
N GLU A 179 -15.79 4.59 -31.87
CA GLU A 179 -16.00 3.48 -32.80
C GLU A 179 -17.42 3.49 -33.35
N ARG A 180 -18.43 3.69 -32.51
CA ARG A 180 -19.82 3.80 -32.91
C ARG A 180 -20.06 5.01 -33.82
N GLN A 181 -19.44 6.15 -33.55
CA GLN A 181 -19.52 7.31 -34.42
C GLN A 181 -18.91 7.04 -35.80
N ARG A 182 -17.80 6.35 -35.89
CA ARG A 182 -17.17 5.95 -37.16
C ARG A 182 -18.07 5.00 -37.97
N GLU A 183 -18.74 4.07 -37.33
CA GLU A 183 -19.69 3.16 -37.99
C GLU A 183 -20.88 3.92 -38.55
N VAL A 184 -21.47 4.83 -37.76
CA VAL A 184 -22.57 5.68 -38.22
C VAL A 184 -22.15 6.51 -39.43
N GLN A 185 -20.96 7.12 -39.43
CA GLN A 185 -20.43 7.88 -40.56
C GLN A 185 -20.25 7.00 -41.82
N LYS A 186 -19.74 5.77 -41.67
CA LYS A 186 -19.61 4.83 -42.80
C LYS A 186 -20.98 4.46 -43.38
N LEU A 187 -21.96 4.19 -42.53
CA LEU A 187 -23.33 3.89 -42.98
C LEU A 187 -23.96 5.07 -43.71
N GLN A 188 -23.81 6.29 -43.21
CA GLN A 188 -24.29 7.51 -43.84
C GLN A 188 -23.65 7.71 -45.23
N GLN A 189 -22.35 7.54 -45.36
CA GLN A 189 -21.64 7.62 -46.62
C GLN A 189 -22.10 6.55 -47.64
N THR A 190 -22.34 5.33 -47.13
CA THR A 190 -22.87 4.24 -48.00
C THR A 190 -24.27 4.53 -48.49
N LEU A 191 -25.16 5.02 -47.62
CA LEU A 191 -26.51 5.46 -48.01
C LEU A 191 -26.50 6.57 -49.07
N LEU A 192 -25.66 7.58 -48.90
CA LEU A 192 -25.49 8.66 -49.84
C LEU A 192 -25.01 8.15 -51.22
N ARG A 193 -24.09 7.20 -51.25
CA ARG A 193 -23.63 6.57 -52.50
C ARG A 193 -24.76 5.79 -53.21
N VAL A 194 -25.56 5.03 -52.46
CA VAL A 194 -26.67 4.27 -53.04
C VAL A 194 -27.74 5.20 -53.60
N MET A 195 -28.06 6.28 -52.88
CA MET A 195 -29.04 7.27 -53.35
C MET A 195 -28.57 8.00 -54.62
N ASN A 196 -27.28 8.31 -54.74
CA ASN A 196 -26.72 8.98 -55.95
C ASN A 196 -26.56 8.05 -57.16
N LEU A 197 -26.66 6.74 -57.01
CA LEU A 197 -26.62 5.76 -58.10
C LEU A 197 -27.99 5.53 -58.76
N HIS A 198 -29.07 6.13 -58.26
CA HIS A 198 -30.44 5.96 -58.73
C HIS A 198 -31.00 7.25 -59.39
N ILE A 199 -30.14 8.22 -59.74
CA ILE A 199 -30.39 9.38 -60.56
C ILE A 199 -29.56 9.27 -61.83
#